data_7a228257db2e1c9bde56959c659ca8c8
#
_entry.id   7a228257db2e1c9bde56959c659ca8c8
#
_cell.length_a   1.000
_cell.length_b   1.000
_cell.length_c   1.000
_cell.angle_alpha   90.00
_cell.angle_beta   90.00
_cell.angle_gamma   90.00
#
_symmetry.space_group_name_H-M   'P 1'
#
loop_
_entity.id
_entity.type
_entity.pdbx_description
1 polymer ?
#
loop_
_entity_poly.entity_id
_entity_poly.type
_entity_poly.pdbx_seq_one_letter_code
_entity_poly.pdbx_strand_id
1 'polypeptide(L)'
;TGKVAWIKIELDKAYTIRALALADGRQHSQLRNKRPAPTKWLEASNDGLHFTKVCDLVLGGAPLTTVDITPTTARYFRVVWKADRRPLAISELNLFTSFRVNHAEEKAAFGTPVDLPLYPTPETDKATALTDVVDLTHLTDSTGRLTWKAPTGRWRILRFGYSLTGKMNHPASPEATGLEVDKMSAEAVQRYISTYLATYVDASRGMMGKRGLQNLLIDSYEAGIANWTPRMAEEFKARRGYELLPWMPALAGTIVESSEKTDRFLFDWRKTIGELIEQNLYRQIADTMKARDMGTYFQSHESCRVYEADGMAVKQYSTIPMGAMWASEPVMHMNDRGETGKQGDIRESASVAHIYGHNLVAAESLTYNG
;
A
#
# COMPACT_ATOMS: atom_id res chain seq x y z
N THR A 1 21.69 -4.06 27.98
CA THR A 1 20.69 -4.28 29.05
C THR A 1 19.41 -3.55 28.66
N GLY A 2 18.51 -4.25 27.95
CA GLY A 2 17.30 -3.63 27.41
C GLY A 2 16.33 -3.27 28.52
N LYS A 3 16.10 -1.98 28.75
CA LYS A 3 14.97 -1.51 29.54
C LYS A 3 13.70 -1.88 28.82
N VAL A 4 12.72 -2.43 29.53
CA VAL A 4 11.37 -2.71 29.04
C VAL A 4 10.50 -1.53 29.41
N ALA A 5 9.74 -1.03 28.45
CA ALA A 5 8.70 -0.02 28.66
C ALA A 5 7.33 -0.58 28.29
N TRP A 6 6.28 0.00 28.84
CA TRP A 6 4.91 -0.47 28.60
C TRP A 6 3.87 0.64 28.77
N ILE A 7 2.73 0.47 28.11
CA ILE A 7 1.49 1.21 28.36
C ILE A 7 0.45 0.21 28.88
N LYS A 8 -0.09 0.46 30.07
CA LYS A 8 -1.16 -0.33 30.69
C LYS A 8 -2.53 0.28 30.40
N ILE A 9 -3.47 -0.57 30.05
CA ILE A 9 -4.87 -0.25 29.86
C ILE A 9 -5.64 -0.99 30.95
N GLU A 10 -6.44 -0.27 31.71
CA GLU A 10 -7.38 -0.82 32.69
C GLU A 10 -8.79 -0.63 32.18
N LEU A 11 -9.53 -1.69 32.05
CA LEU A 11 -10.93 -1.69 31.65
C LEU A 11 -11.84 -1.66 32.89
N ASP A 12 -13.07 -1.19 32.74
CA ASP A 12 -14.06 -1.17 33.83
C ASP A 12 -14.38 -2.58 34.36
N LYS A 13 -14.35 -3.58 33.50
CA LYS A 13 -14.50 -5.00 33.78
C LYS A 13 -13.67 -5.84 32.82
N ALA A 14 -13.66 -7.16 33.02
CA ALA A 14 -13.02 -8.06 32.09
C ALA A 14 -13.78 -8.14 30.75
N TYR A 15 -13.06 -8.01 29.64
CA TYR A 15 -13.57 -8.18 28.29
C TYR A 15 -12.71 -9.19 27.53
N THR A 16 -13.36 -9.94 26.65
CA THR A 16 -12.64 -10.81 25.71
C THR A 16 -12.19 -9.98 24.52
N ILE A 17 -10.89 -9.72 24.41
CA ILE A 17 -10.27 -9.02 23.29
C ILE A 17 -9.88 -10.01 22.21
N ARG A 18 -10.11 -9.64 20.94
CA ARG A 18 -9.90 -10.47 19.74
C ARG A 18 -9.00 -9.82 18.69
N ALA A 19 -8.80 -8.51 18.77
CA ALA A 19 -7.86 -7.81 17.92
C ALA A 19 -7.37 -6.54 18.62
N LEU A 20 -6.20 -6.06 18.18
CA LEU A 20 -5.60 -4.81 18.63
C LEU A 20 -5.15 -4.01 17.41
N ALA A 21 -5.42 -2.70 17.37
CA ALA A 21 -4.80 -1.81 16.40
C ALA A 21 -3.81 -0.88 17.11
N LEU A 22 -2.62 -0.74 16.53
CA LEU A 22 -1.53 0.05 17.08
C LEU A 22 -0.90 0.92 16.01
N ALA A 23 -0.81 2.23 16.28
CA ALA A 23 0.02 3.16 15.53
C ALA A 23 1.15 3.68 16.42
N ASP A 24 2.40 3.38 16.07
CA ASP A 24 3.56 3.66 16.91
C ASP A 24 4.31 4.95 16.53
N GLY A 25 3.69 5.83 15.76
CA GLY A 25 4.25 7.13 15.37
C GLY A 25 5.54 7.07 14.56
N ARG A 26 6.00 5.87 14.20
CA ARG A 26 7.10 5.73 13.24
C ARG A 26 6.51 5.91 11.86
N GLN A 27 7.04 6.84 11.12
CA GLN A 27 6.89 6.74 9.69
C GLN A 27 7.57 5.43 9.29
N HIS A 28 6.79 4.41 8.99
CA HIS A 28 7.24 3.22 8.29
C HIS A 28 7.55 3.62 6.84
N SER A 29 8.35 4.68 6.70
CA SER A 29 8.88 5.08 5.44
C SER A 29 9.80 3.95 5.02
N GLN A 30 9.25 3.06 4.19
CA GLN A 30 10.01 2.15 3.37
C GLN A 30 11.01 1.29 4.18
N LEU A 31 11.11 0.06 3.88
CA LEU A 31 12.03 -0.95 4.40
C LEU A 31 13.54 -0.52 4.50
N ARG A 32 13.83 0.75 4.27
CA ARG A 32 15.15 1.38 4.40
C ARG A 32 15.71 1.45 5.82
N ASN A 33 14.89 1.28 6.85
CA ASN A 33 15.41 1.30 8.22
C ASN A 33 15.95 -0.07 8.60
N LYS A 34 17.24 -0.25 8.36
CA LYS A 34 18.13 -1.39 8.63
C LYS A 34 18.19 -1.87 10.09
N ARG A 35 17.31 -1.40 10.96
CA ARG A 35 17.23 -1.88 12.35
C ARG A 35 15.87 -2.55 12.54
N PRO A 36 15.86 -3.81 13.01
CA PRO A 36 14.61 -4.46 13.34
C PRO A 36 13.79 -3.54 14.26
N ALA A 37 12.50 -3.43 13.97
CA ALA A 37 11.59 -2.70 14.85
C ALA A 37 11.72 -3.30 16.26
N PRO A 38 11.64 -2.48 17.33
CA PRO A 38 11.66 -3.03 18.68
C PRO A 38 10.57 -4.09 18.79
N THR A 39 10.97 -5.23 19.33
CA THR A 39 10.02 -6.30 19.61
C THR A 39 8.95 -5.76 20.55
N LYS A 40 7.70 -5.83 20.10
CA LYS A 40 6.52 -5.46 20.87
C LYS A 40 5.68 -6.68 21.12
N TRP A 41 5.03 -6.72 22.24
CA TRP A 41 4.08 -7.81 22.56
C TRP A 41 2.95 -7.29 23.44
N LEU A 42 1.84 -8.03 23.42
CA LEU A 42 0.69 -7.80 24.30
C LEU A 42 0.76 -8.75 25.49
N GLU A 43 0.44 -8.23 26.65
CA GLU A 43 0.23 -8.99 27.86
C GLU A 43 -1.13 -8.69 28.46
N ALA A 44 -1.67 -9.63 29.23
CA ALA A 44 -2.96 -9.53 29.91
C ALA A 44 -2.85 -9.94 31.38
N SER A 45 -3.74 -9.39 32.23
CA SER A 45 -3.83 -9.68 33.64
C SER A 45 -5.27 -9.50 34.17
N ASN A 46 -5.66 -10.25 35.18
CA ASN A 46 -6.93 -10.07 35.89
C ASN A 46 -6.79 -9.30 37.22
N ASP A 47 -5.60 -9.26 37.79
CA ASP A 47 -5.31 -8.59 39.06
C ASP A 47 -4.53 -7.25 38.88
N GLY A 48 -4.05 -6.97 37.67
CA GLY A 48 -3.25 -5.80 37.35
C GLY A 48 -1.81 -5.83 37.86
N LEU A 49 -1.38 -6.93 38.44
CA LEU A 49 -0.05 -7.15 38.99
C LEU A 49 0.72 -8.26 38.27
N HIS A 50 0.09 -9.40 38.04
CA HIS A 50 0.68 -10.53 37.34
C HIS A 50 0.22 -10.56 35.89
N PHE A 51 1.14 -10.32 34.97
CA PHE A 51 0.87 -10.27 33.55
C PHE A 51 1.43 -11.47 32.81
N THR A 52 0.62 -12.01 31.88
CA THR A 52 1.02 -13.11 31.01
C THR A 52 1.04 -12.63 29.57
N LYS A 53 2.07 -13.00 28.82
CA LYS A 53 2.18 -12.69 27.39
C LYS A 53 1.05 -13.36 26.60
N VAL A 54 0.38 -12.56 25.78
CA VAL A 54 -0.70 -13.02 24.89
C VAL A 54 -0.13 -13.35 23.50
N CYS A 55 0.55 -12.37 22.87
CA CYS A 55 1.13 -12.55 21.54
C CYS A 55 2.22 -11.51 21.27
N ASP A 56 3.05 -11.78 20.27
CA ASP A 56 3.92 -10.77 19.67
C ASP A 56 3.10 -9.86 18.75
N LEU A 57 3.44 -8.55 18.75
CA LEU A 57 2.82 -7.58 17.87
C LEU A 57 3.75 -7.34 16.68
N VAL A 58 3.47 -8.00 15.58
CA VAL A 58 4.16 -7.79 14.31
C VAL A 58 3.46 -6.64 13.59
N LEU A 59 4.10 -5.48 13.53
CA LEU A 59 3.55 -4.32 12.84
C LEU A 59 3.95 -4.35 11.36
N GLY A 60 3.02 -3.95 10.50
CA GLY A 60 3.20 -3.90 9.06
C GLY A 60 3.79 -2.59 8.56
N GLY A 61 3.66 -2.33 7.27
CA GLY A 61 4.16 -1.14 6.58
C GLY A 61 3.22 0.06 6.61
N ALA A 62 1.98 -0.10 7.09
CA ALA A 62 1.05 1.01 7.29
C ALA A 62 1.33 1.75 8.61
N PRO A 63 0.96 3.04 8.72
CA PRO A 63 1.10 3.78 9.98
C PRO A 63 0.33 3.16 11.16
N LEU A 64 -0.83 2.58 10.90
CA LEU A 64 -1.64 1.79 11.81
C LEU A 64 -1.57 0.33 11.38
N THR A 65 -1.48 -0.60 12.32
CA THR A 65 -1.59 -2.04 12.03
C THR A 65 -2.60 -2.69 12.98
N THR A 66 -3.58 -3.34 12.41
CA THR A 66 -4.51 -4.21 13.14
C THR A 66 -3.93 -5.62 13.20
N VAL A 67 -3.75 -6.14 14.42
CA VAL A 67 -3.21 -7.47 14.68
C VAL A 67 -4.30 -8.34 15.28
N ASP A 68 -4.46 -9.55 14.76
CA ASP A 68 -5.31 -10.59 15.33
C ASP A 68 -4.74 -11.08 16.67
N ILE A 69 -5.62 -11.39 17.61
CA ILE A 69 -5.25 -11.87 18.95
C ILE A 69 -6.04 -13.13 19.26
N THR A 70 -5.37 -14.16 19.76
CA THR A 70 -6.07 -15.29 20.39
C THR A 70 -7.04 -14.73 21.44
N PRO A 71 -8.35 -15.07 21.38
CA PRO A 71 -9.35 -14.50 22.26
C PRO A 71 -8.94 -14.57 23.73
N THR A 72 -8.69 -13.43 24.35
CA THR A 72 -8.15 -13.33 25.71
C THR A 72 -9.07 -12.48 26.57
N THR A 73 -9.58 -13.08 27.66
CA THR A 73 -10.46 -12.39 28.62
C THR A 73 -9.64 -11.87 29.78
N ALA A 74 -9.59 -10.56 29.94
CA ALA A 74 -8.89 -9.91 31.05
C ALA A 74 -9.45 -8.50 31.32
N ARG A 75 -9.16 -7.97 32.50
CA ARG A 75 -9.46 -6.59 32.87
C ARG A 75 -8.31 -5.63 32.54
N TYR A 76 -7.08 -6.14 32.57
CA TYR A 76 -5.88 -5.34 32.33
C TYR A 76 -5.13 -5.87 31.12
N PHE A 77 -4.72 -4.96 30.27
CA PHE A 77 -3.84 -5.25 29.14
C PHE A 77 -2.64 -4.31 29.19
N ARG A 78 -1.51 -4.74 28.66
CA ARG A 78 -0.40 -3.84 28.43
C ARG A 78 0.34 -4.18 27.15
N VAL A 79 0.63 -3.15 26.37
CA VAL A 79 1.55 -3.21 25.25
C VAL A 79 2.93 -2.97 25.79
N VAL A 80 3.81 -3.92 25.57
CA VAL A 80 5.18 -3.93 26.08
C VAL A 80 6.17 -3.88 24.93
N TRP A 81 7.30 -3.19 25.11
CA TRP A 81 8.37 -3.16 24.11
C TRP A 81 9.74 -3.07 24.77
N LYS A 82 10.76 -3.58 24.07
CA LYS A 82 12.13 -3.33 24.45
C LYS A 82 12.49 -1.90 24.09
N ALA A 83 12.86 -1.11 25.10
CA ALA A 83 13.28 0.27 24.88
C ALA A 83 14.57 0.31 24.06
N ASP A 84 14.53 1.05 22.98
CA ASP A 84 15.69 1.49 22.18
C ASP A 84 16.14 2.88 22.68
N ARG A 85 17.25 3.39 22.14
CA ARG A 85 17.74 4.76 22.43
C ARG A 85 16.80 5.86 21.88
N ARG A 86 15.83 5.51 21.07
CA ARG A 86 14.86 6.45 20.49
C ARG A 86 13.55 6.41 21.26
N PRO A 87 12.92 7.58 21.51
CA PRO A 87 11.59 7.62 22.09
C PRO A 87 10.61 6.86 21.18
N LEU A 88 9.75 6.05 21.79
CA LEU A 88 8.61 5.46 21.11
C LEU A 88 7.40 6.37 21.31
N ALA A 89 6.79 6.82 20.25
CA ALA A 89 5.51 7.51 20.27
C ALA A 89 4.40 6.51 19.89
N ILE A 90 3.35 6.42 20.67
CA ILE A 90 2.13 5.70 20.30
C ILE A 90 1.07 6.78 20.05
N SER A 91 0.57 6.84 18.82
CA SER A 91 -0.44 7.79 18.40
C SER A 91 -1.84 7.21 18.48
N GLU A 92 -1.98 5.89 18.36
CA GLU A 92 -3.26 5.21 18.44
C GLU A 92 -3.08 3.80 19.05
N LEU A 93 -4.03 3.40 19.91
CA LEU A 93 -4.08 2.07 20.49
C LEU A 93 -5.54 1.70 20.76
N ASN A 94 -6.06 0.73 20.02
CA ASN A 94 -7.44 0.26 20.14
C ASN A 94 -7.47 -1.23 20.46
N LEU A 95 -8.35 -1.63 21.39
CA LEU A 95 -8.67 -3.01 21.68
C LEU A 95 -10.08 -3.34 21.15
N PHE A 96 -10.21 -4.46 20.44
CA PHE A 96 -11.48 -4.88 19.85
C PHE A 96 -12.01 -6.15 20.49
N THR A 97 -13.29 -6.14 20.86
CA THR A 97 -14.01 -7.33 21.33
C THR A 97 -14.55 -8.19 20.19
N SER A 98 -14.57 -7.67 18.97
CA SER A 98 -14.90 -8.40 17.73
C SER A 98 -13.63 -8.83 17.01
N PHE A 99 -13.70 -9.90 16.25
CA PHE A 99 -12.68 -10.21 15.26
C PHE A 99 -12.59 -9.10 14.22
N ARG A 100 -11.40 -8.89 13.70
CA ARG A 100 -11.08 -7.90 12.68
C ARG A 100 -10.26 -8.56 11.59
N VAL A 101 -10.25 -7.92 10.43
CA VAL A 101 -9.30 -8.29 9.39
C VAL A 101 -7.89 -8.13 9.95
N ASN A 102 -7.10 -9.20 9.90
CA ASN A 102 -5.71 -9.16 10.32
C ASN A 102 -4.88 -8.39 9.31
N HIS A 103 -4.05 -7.43 9.75
CA HIS A 103 -3.34 -6.51 8.87
C HIS A 103 -4.28 -5.77 7.89
N ALA A 104 -5.40 -5.27 8.42
CA ALA A 104 -6.46 -4.64 7.63
C ALA A 104 -5.93 -3.47 6.78
N GLU A 105 -5.06 -2.66 7.35
CA GLU A 105 -4.54 -1.44 6.72
C GLU A 105 -3.65 -1.77 5.51
N GLU A 106 -2.79 -2.78 5.64
CA GLU A 106 -1.96 -3.23 4.53
C GLU A 106 -2.79 -3.94 3.46
N LYS A 107 -3.75 -4.77 3.88
CA LYS A 107 -4.67 -5.43 2.96
C LYS A 107 -5.55 -4.44 2.20
N ALA A 108 -5.89 -3.31 2.82
CA ALA A 108 -6.62 -2.20 2.20
C ALA A 108 -5.72 -1.22 1.42
N ALA A 109 -4.43 -1.55 1.23
CA ALA A 109 -3.45 -0.76 0.51
C ALA A 109 -3.17 0.62 1.13
N PHE A 110 -3.10 0.71 2.47
CA PHE A 110 -2.53 1.85 3.19
C PHE A 110 -1.05 1.64 3.53
N GLY A 111 -0.51 0.48 3.28
CA GLY A 111 0.87 0.06 3.40
C GLY A 111 1.05 -1.27 2.70
N THR A 112 2.28 -1.63 2.32
CA THR A 112 2.55 -2.93 1.69
C THR A 112 3.42 -3.77 2.63
N PRO A 113 2.88 -4.79 3.29
CA PRO A 113 3.67 -5.76 4.00
C PRO A 113 4.35 -6.71 3.02
N VAL A 114 5.51 -7.22 3.41
CA VAL A 114 6.29 -8.13 2.56
C VAL A 114 5.60 -9.49 2.36
N ASP A 115 4.82 -9.95 3.36
CA ASP A 115 4.31 -11.32 3.40
C ASP A 115 2.83 -11.41 3.82
N LEU A 116 1.93 -10.75 3.09
CA LEU A 116 0.48 -10.77 3.37
C LEU A 116 -0.13 -12.18 3.57
N PRO A 117 0.30 -13.22 2.80
CA PRO A 117 -0.23 -14.57 3.01
C PRO A 117 0.01 -15.15 4.41
N LEU A 118 1.00 -14.64 5.15
CA LEU A 118 1.29 -15.07 6.51
C LEU A 118 0.30 -14.49 7.55
N TYR A 119 -0.56 -13.58 7.15
CA TYR A 119 -1.52 -12.90 8.03
C TYR A 119 -2.97 -13.14 7.60
N PRO A 120 -3.45 -14.40 7.57
CA PRO A 120 -4.84 -14.68 7.22
C PRO A 120 -5.79 -13.98 8.20
N THR A 121 -6.96 -13.61 7.74
CA THR A 121 -8.03 -13.10 8.60
C THR A 121 -8.60 -14.26 9.44
N PRO A 122 -8.76 -14.07 10.76
CA PRO A 122 -9.22 -15.16 11.64
C PRO A 122 -10.67 -15.55 11.32
N GLU A 123 -10.95 -16.84 11.42
CA GLU A 123 -12.30 -17.35 11.22
C GLU A 123 -13.26 -16.86 12.31
N THR A 124 -14.49 -16.54 11.91
CA THR A 124 -15.55 -16.09 12.81
C THR A 124 -16.94 -16.46 12.32
N ASP A 125 -17.82 -16.77 13.25
CA ASP A 125 -19.26 -16.92 13.04
C ASP A 125 -20.02 -15.58 13.07
N LYS A 126 -19.32 -14.47 13.29
CA LYS A 126 -19.87 -13.11 13.45
C LYS A 126 -19.45 -12.15 12.34
N ALA A 127 -19.27 -12.67 11.14
CA ALA A 127 -19.06 -11.84 9.98
C ALA A 127 -20.33 -11.01 9.66
N THR A 128 -20.14 -9.82 9.10
CA THR A 128 -21.25 -8.99 8.62
C THR A 128 -21.73 -9.55 7.28
N ALA A 129 -22.99 -9.91 7.17
CA ALA A 129 -23.55 -10.33 5.87
C ALA A 129 -23.64 -9.13 4.90
N LEU A 130 -23.45 -9.37 3.61
CA LEU A 130 -23.61 -8.32 2.58
C LEU A 130 -24.99 -7.68 2.60
N THR A 131 -26.02 -8.45 2.94
CA THR A 131 -27.40 -7.97 3.09
C THR A 131 -27.58 -6.99 4.25
N ASP A 132 -26.66 -7.00 5.22
CA ASP A 132 -26.68 -6.10 6.36
C ASP A 132 -25.86 -4.82 6.11
N VAL A 133 -25.20 -4.71 4.95
CA VAL A 133 -24.49 -3.51 4.54
C VAL A 133 -25.44 -2.59 3.76
N VAL A 134 -25.70 -1.42 4.31
CA VAL A 134 -26.62 -0.45 3.72
C VAL A 134 -25.85 0.76 3.22
N ASP A 135 -26.00 1.08 1.93
CA ASP A 135 -25.44 2.32 1.37
C ASP A 135 -26.32 3.51 1.75
N LEU A 136 -25.77 4.41 2.54
CA LEU A 136 -26.39 5.63 3.03
C LEU A 136 -25.91 6.89 2.30
N THR A 137 -25.13 6.74 1.24
CA THR A 137 -24.50 7.87 0.53
C THR A 137 -25.55 8.89 0.05
N HIS A 138 -26.65 8.41 -0.49
CA HIS A 138 -27.74 9.25 -0.99
C HIS A 138 -28.55 9.98 0.11
N LEU A 139 -28.38 9.59 1.38
CA LEU A 139 -29.00 10.24 2.55
C LEU A 139 -28.07 11.27 3.22
N THR A 140 -26.89 11.48 2.65
CA THR A 140 -25.89 12.43 3.12
C THR A 140 -25.93 13.69 2.25
N ASP A 141 -26.14 14.84 2.85
CA ASP A 141 -26.17 16.12 2.11
C ASP A 141 -24.76 16.65 1.78
N SER A 142 -24.71 17.77 1.06
CA SER A 142 -23.45 18.40 0.64
C SER A 142 -22.58 18.92 1.79
N THR A 143 -23.15 19.08 3.00
CA THR A 143 -22.41 19.44 4.22
C THR A 143 -21.84 18.20 4.93
N GLY A 144 -22.19 16.99 4.45
CA GLY A 144 -21.81 15.73 5.05
C GLY A 144 -22.70 15.29 6.22
N ARG A 145 -23.88 15.92 6.38
CA ARG A 145 -24.87 15.53 7.38
C ARG A 145 -25.70 14.35 6.86
N LEU A 146 -25.69 13.27 7.62
CA LEU A 146 -26.52 12.08 7.37
C LEU A 146 -27.90 12.25 8.05
N THR A 147 -28.98 12.05 7.29
CA THR A 147 -30.33 11.97 7.81
C THR A 147 -30.89 10.58 7.52
N TRP A 148 -30.88 9.72 8.53
CA TRP A 148 -31.32 8.33 8.42
C TRP A 148 -32.09 7.88 9.66
N LYS A 149 -33.22 7.23 9.42
CA LYS A 149 -34.00 6.56 10.48
C LYS A 149 -33.54 5.11 10.53
N ALA A 150 -32.63 4.81 11.46
CA ALA A 150 -32.08 3.47 11.62
C ALA A 150 -33.19 2.45 11.98
N PRO A 151 -33.24 1.29 11.32
CA PRO A 151 -34.06 0.16 11.75
C PRO A 151 -33.65 -0.31 13.15
N THR A 152 -34.53 -1.09 13.81
CA THR A 152 -34.20 -1.72 15.09
C THR A 152 -32.93 -2.57 14.96
N GLY A 153 -32.00 -2.41 15.89
CA GLY A 153 -30.74 -3.14 15.89
C GLY A 153 -29.55 -2.30 16.35
N ARG A 154 -28.37 -2.86 16.24
CA ARG A 154 -27.09 -2.19 16.54
C ARG A 154 -26.37 -1.92 15.24
N TRP A 155 -26.17 -0.65 14.91
CA TRP A 155 -25.59 -0.19 13.68
C TRP A 155 -24.23 0.43 13.92
N ARG A 156 -23.31 0.22 12.98
CA ARG A 156 -22.06 0.97 12.87
C ARG A 156 -22.13 1.78 11.58
N ILE A 157 -22.02 3.09 11.69
CA ILE A 157 -21.94 3.98 10.53
C ILE A 157 -20.46 4.16 10.19
N LEU A 158 -20.09 3.84 8.96
CA LEU A 158 -18.77 4.08 8.40
C LEU A 158 -18.88 5.21 7.38
N ARG A 159 -18.06 6.24 7.55
CA ARG A 159 -17.91 7.31 6.58
C ARG A 159 -16.57 7.18 5.89
N PHE A 160 -16.60 6.92 4.59
CA PHE A 160 -15.42 6.88 3.76
C PHE A 160 -15.20 8.24 3.11
N GLY A 161 -13.95 8.65 3.05
CA GLY A 161 -13.53 9.85 2.36
C GLY A 161 -12.17 9.60 1.70
N TYR A 162 -11.84 10.42 0.73
CA TYR A 162 -10.51 10.41 0.12
C TYR A 162 -9.93 11.82 0.11
N SER A 163 -8.62 11.90 0.07
CA SER A 163 -7.86 13.13 0.00
C SER A 163 -6.65 12.95 -0.89
N LEU A 164 -6.02 14.04 -1.26
CA LEU A 164 -4.71 13.98 -1.92
C LEU A 164 -3.69 13.31 -0.98
N THR A 165 -2.80 12.51 -1.54
CA THR A 165 -1.69 11.92 -0.80
C THR A 165 -0.68 12.97 -0.32
N GLY A 166 -0.67 14.15 -0.94
CA GLY A 166 0.31 15.20 -0.69
C GLY A 166 1.70 14.90 -1.22
N LYS A 167 1.87 13.78 -1.92
CA LYS A 167 3.17 13.42 -2.49
C LYS A 167 3.54 14.40 -3.60
N MET A 168 4.76 14.91 -3.51
CA MET A 168 5.36 15.78 -4.52
C MET A 168 6.33 14.98 -5.38
N ASN A 169 6.45 15.37 -6.66
CA ASN A 169 7.46 14.82 -7.54
C ASN A 169 8.87 15.20 -7.08
N HIS A 170 9.82 14.32 -7.27
CA HIS A 170 11.23 14.54 -6.96
C HIS A 170 12.14 13.51 -7.68
N PRO A 171 13.40 13.84 -7.95
CA PRO A 171 13.98 15.18 -7.83
C PRO A 171 13.41 16.14 -8.90
N ALA A 172 13.19 17.40 -8.54
CA ALA A 172 12.70 18.42 -9.45
C ALA A 172 13.23 19.80 -9.03
N SER A 173 13.39 20.71 -10.00
CA SER A 173 13.67 22.11 -9.67
C SER A 173 12.45 22.73 -8.96
N PRO A 174 12.61 23.83 -8.20
CA PRO A 174 11.48 24.50 -7.56
C PRO A 174 10.33 24.82 -8.51
N GLU A 175 10.65 25.24 -9.73
CA GLU A 175 9.68 25.63 -10.77
C GLU A 175 8.90 24.43 -11.31
N ALA A 176 9.49 23.24 -11.27
CA ALA A 176 8.89 21.99 -11.75
C ALA A 176 8.32 21.13 -10.61
N THR A 177 8.44 21.59 -9.36
CA THR A 177 7.91 20.85 -8.21
C THR A 177 6.40 21.02 -8.08
N GLY A 178 5.69 19.91 -8.00
CA GLY A 178 4.23 19.87 -7.86
C GLY A 178 3.75 18.54 -7.32
N LEU A 179 2.45 18.43 -7.14
CA LEU A 179 1.83 17.17 -6.72
C LEU A 179 2.00 16.11 -7.82
N GLU A 180 2.23 14.87 -7.38
CA GLU A 180 2.19 13.71 -8.26
C GLU A 180 0.82 13.58 -8.94
N VAL A 181 0.84 13.19 -10.23
CA VAL A 181 -0.39 12.89 -10.98
C VAL A 181 -1.09 11.65 -10.41
N ASP A 182 -2.42 11.61 -10.50
CA ASP A 182 -3.17 10.39 -10.23
C ASP A 182 -2.85 9.32 -11.28
N LYS A 183 -2.02 8.36 -10.90
CA LYS A 183 -1.50 7.30 -11.77
C LYS A 183 -2.54 6.24 -12.13
N MET A 184 -3.65 6.20 -11.41
CA MET A 184 -4.77 5.30 -11.70
C MET A 184 -5.81 5.94 -12.64
N SER A 185 -5.70 7.24 -12.91
CA SER A 185 -6.60 7.96 -13.81
C SER A 185 -6.00 8.11 -15.20
N ALA A 186 -6.54 7.40 -16.19
CA ALA A 186 -6.12 7.52 -17.58
C ALA A 186 -6.18 8.96 -18.10
N GLU A 187 -7.22 9.70 -17.74
CA GLU A 187 -7.43 11.10 -18.12
C GLU A 187 -6.36 12.03 -17.52
N ALA A 188 -6.05 11.84 -16.23
CA ALA A 188 -5.03 12.64 -15.55
C ALA A 188 -3.64 12.37 -16.13
N VAL A 189 -3.29 11.12 -16.37
CA VAL A 189 -2.03 10.73 -16.99
C VAL A 189 -1.94 11.24 -18.43
N GLN A 190 -3.02 11.13 -19.23
CA GLN A 190 -3.02 11.65 -20.60
C GLN A 190 -2.78 13.16 -20.64
N ARG A 191 -3.44 13.90 -19.77
CA ARG A 191 -3.24 15.35 -19.65
C ARG A 191 -1.81 15.69 -19.25
N TYR A 192 -1.28 15.00 -18.24
CA TYR A 192 0.09 15.17 -17.76
C TYR A 192 1.11 14.93 -18.88
N ILE A 193 1.07 13.75 -19.52
CA ILE A 193 2.07 13.39 -20.53
C ILE A 193 1.97 14.28 -21.78
N SER A 194 0.77 14.71 -22.17
CA SER A 194 0.59 15.62 -23.29
C SER A 194 1.21 16.99 -23.03
N THR A 195 1.01 17.54 -21.82
CA THR A 195 1.61 18.82 -21.41
C THR A 195 3.13 18.71 -21.30
N TYR A 196 3.64 17.64 -20.71
CA TYR A 196 5.07 17.38 -20.58
C TYR A 196 5.75 17.31 -21.96
N LEU A 197 5.19 16.54 -22.89
CA LEU A 197 5.74 16.39 -24.23
C LEU A 197 5.68 17.68 -25.06
N ALA A 198 4.65 18.50 -24.89
CA ALA A 198 4.54 19.78 -25.61
C ALA A 198 5.79 20.66 -25.37
N THR A 199 6.29 20.69 -24.13
CA THR A 199 7.53 21.42 -23.79
C THR A 199 8.73 20.95 -24.59
N TYR A 200 8.87 19.65 -24.81
CA TYR A 200 9.98 19.08 -25.58
C TYR A 200 9.78 19.23 -27.09
N VAL A 201 8.55 19.15 -27.59
CA VAL A 201 8.24 19.44 -28.99
C VAL A 201 8.66 20.86 -29.35
N ASP A 202 8.31 21.81 -28.51
CA ASP A 202 8.67 23.23 -28.74
C ASP A 202 10.19 23.43 -28.66
N ALA A 203 10.86 22.93 -27.63
CA ALA A 203 12.30 23.05 -27.44
C ALA A 203 13.11 22.38 -28.56
N SER A 204 12.65 21.22 -29.05
CA SER A 204 13.31 20.46 -30.11
C SER A 204 12.91 20.92 -31.51
N ARG A 205 12.03 21.93 -31.64
CA ARG A 205 11.45 22.39 -32.93
C ARG A 205 10.80 21.23 -33.72
N GLY A 206 10.11 20.36 -32.99
CA GLY A 206 9.42 19.18 -33.55
C GLY A 206 10.32 18.00 -33.91
N MET A 207 11.60 18.05 -33.55
CA MET A 207 12.52 16.91 -33.78
C MET A 207 12.30 15.81 -32.74
N MET A 208 11.32 14.95 -33.01
CA MET A 208 10.93 13.80 -32.21
C MET A 208 11.05 12.50 -33.03
N GLY A 209 11.09 11.36 -32.34
CA GLY A 209 11.25 10.05 -32.98
C GLY A 209 12.59 9.90 -33.68
N LYS A 210 12.62 9.28 -34.85
CA LYS A 210 13.85 8.96 -35.59
C LYS A 210 14.75 10.15 -35.91
N ARG A 211 14.23 11.38 -35.89
CA ARG A 211 14.97 12.58 -36.25
C ARG A 211 15.40 13.43 -35.05
N GLY A 212 15.13 12.99 -33.82
CA GLY A 212 15.41 13.77 -32.62
C GLY A 212 15.34 12.98 -31.35
N LEU A 213 14.50 13.38 -30.41
CA LEU A 213 14.27 12.65 -29.16
C LEU A 213 13.61 11.31 -29.46
N GLN A 214 14.32 10.23 -29.16
CA GLN A 214 13.91 8.87 -29.54
C GLN A 214 13.20 8.11 -28.44
N ASN A 215 13.47 8.43 -27.17
CA ASN A 215 12.96 7.67 -26.07
C ASN A 215 12.48 8.56 -24.91
N LEU A 216 11.49 8.07 -24.17
CA LEU A 216 11.11 8.57 -22.86
C LEU A 216 11.56 7.56 -21.80
N LEU A 217 12.18 8.06 -20.74
CA LEU A 217 12.54 7.25 -19.57
C LEU A 217 11.53 7.52 -18.44
N ILE A 218 11.00 6.46 -17.87
CA ILE A 218 10.34 6.46 -16.56
C ILE A 218 11.29 5.78 -15.59
N ASP A 219 11.79 6.57 -14.66
CA ASP A 219 12.61 6.13 -13.55
C ASP A 219 11.79 5.36 -12.50
N SER A 220 12.42 4.92 -11.41
CA SER A 220 11.77 4.09 -10.39
C SER A 220 10.49 4.75 -9.86
N TYR A 221 9.48 3.91 -9.62
CA TYR A 221 8.24 4.35 -8.98
C TYR A 221 8.49 4.66 -7.50
N GLU A 222 8.49 5.94 -7.14
CA GLU A 222 8.75 6.41 -5.78
C GLU A 222 7.62 7.28 -5.21
N ALA A 223 6.47 7.25 -5.86
CA ALA A 223 5.32 8.07 -5.47
C ALA A 223 4.63 7.63 -4.17
N GLY A 224 5.04 6.49 -3.62
CA GLY A 224 4.40 5.91 -2.44
C GLY A 224 3.07 5.24 -2.77
N ILE A 225 2.21 5.07 -1.78
CA ILE A 225 0.94 4.38 -1.90
C ILE A 225 -0.18 5.37 -2.26
N ALA A 226 -1.05 4.96 -3.20
CA ALA A 226 -2.32 5.60 -3.48
C ALA A 226 -3.37 4.50 -3.69
N ASN A 227 -4.48 4.57 -3.00
CA ASN A 227 -5.49 3.50 -3.01
C ASN A 227 -6.88 3.96 -3.45
N TRP A 228 -7.02 5.15 -4.02
CA TRP A 228 -8.28 5.66 -4.51
C TRP A 228 -8.11 6.57 -5.73
N THR A 229 -9.06 6.46 -6.66
CA THR A 229 -9.24 7.36 -7.80
C THR A 229 -10.73 7.64 -7.97
N PRO A 230 -11.17 8.76 -8.57
CA PRO A 230 -12.60 9.10 -8.67
C PRO A 230 -13.48 8.01 -9.30
N ARG A 231 -12.95 7.25 -10.25
CA ARG A 231 -13.69 6.17 -10.93
C ARG A 231 -13.46 4.78 -10.34
N MET A 232 -12.92 4.68 -9.13
CA MET A 232 -12.54 3.40 -8.53
C MET A 232 -13.68 2.37 -8.49
N ALA A 233 -14.89 2.77 -8.16
CA ALA A 233 -16.04 1.83 -8.08
C ALA A 233 -16.38 1.25 -9.45
N GLU A 234 -16.37 2.07 -10.49
CA GLU A 234 -16.65 1.63 -11.88
C GLU A 234 -15.52 0.70 -12.38
N GLU A 235 -14.28 1.07 -12.16
CA GLU A 235 -13.10 0.32 -12.55
C GLU A 235 -13.02 -1.03 -11.82
N PHE A 236 -13.32 -1.04 -10.53
CA PHE A 236 -13.40 -2.28 -9.75
C PHE A 236 -14.46 -3.20 -10.31
N LYS A 237 -15.69 -2.72 -10.51
CA LYS A 237 -16.78 -3.51 -11.06
C LYS A 237 -16.43 -4.07 -12.44
N ALA A 238 -15.87 -3.25 -13.33
CA ALA A 238 -15.49 -3.66 -14.67
C ALA A 238 -14.45 -4.80 -14.67
N ARG A 239 -13.50 -4.78 -13.71
CA ARG A 239 -12.41 -5.78 -13.62
C ARG A 239 -12.79 -7.01 -12.81
N ARG A 240 -13.57 -6.85 -11.75
CA ARG A 240 -13.88 -7.93 -10.78
C ARG A 240 -15.25 -8.54 -10.98
N GLY A 241 -16.16 -7.87 -11.68
CA GLY A 241 -17.51 -8.38 -12.00
C GLY A 241 -18.53 -8.23 -10.88
N TYR A 242 -18.20 -7.52 -9.78
CA TYR A 242 -19.11 -7.27 -8.67
C TYR A 242 -18.94 -5.86 -8.11
N GLU A 243 -19.95 -5.40 -7.35
CA GLU A 243 -19.99 -4.04 -6.82
C GLU A 243 -18.98 -3.84 -5.67
N LEU A 244 -18.31 -2.70 -5.65
CA LEU A 244 -17.35 -2.33 -4.61
C LEU A 244 -18.03 -1.96 -3.29
N LEU A 245 -19.11 -1.14 -3.35
CA LEU A 245 -19.67 -0.48 -2.17
C LEU A 245 -20.07 -1.43 -1.04
N PRO A 246 -20.73 -2.59 -1.29
CA PRO A 246 -21.09 -3.51 -0.21
C PRO A 246 -19.88 -4.10 0.53
N TRP A 247 -18.71 -4.10 -0.09
CA TRP A 247 -17.48 -4.64 0.48
C TRP A 247 -16.60 -3.59 1.18
N MET A 248 -16.90 -2.31 1.01
CA MET A 248 -16.08 -1.25 1.62
C MET A 248 -15.89 -1.37 3.14
N PRO A 249 -16.81 -1.93 3.94
CA PRO A 249 -16.53 -2.17 5.35
C PRO A 249 -15.29 -3.01 5.63
N ALA A 250 -14.88 -3.87 4.68
CA ALA A 250 -13.64 -4.63 4.79
C ALA A 250 -12.38 -3.77 4.73
N LEU A 251 -12.41 -2.66 3.97
CA LEU A 251 -11.32 -1.67 3.94
C LEU A 251 -11.12 -0.98 5.31
N ALA A 252 -12.16 -0.98 6.14
CA ALA A 252 -12.12 -0.51 7.53
C ALA A 252 -11.92 -1.67 8.53
N GLY A 253 -11.48 -2.84 8.08
CA GLY A 253 -11.15 -3.99 8.90
C GLY A 253 -12.35 -4.80 9.41
N THR A 254 -13.55 -4.63 8.87
CA THR A 254 -14.72 -5.46 9.19
C THR A 254 -14.68 -6.75 8.36
N ILE A 255 -14.93 -7.89 8.99
CA ILE A 255 -15.05 -9.16 8.26
C ILE A 255 -16.45 -9.19 7.63
N VAL A 256 -16.51 -9.32 6.29
CA VAL A 256 -17.74 -9.34 5.50
C VAL A 256 -17.94 -10.74 4.93
N GLU A 257 -19.14 -11.31 5.07
CA GLU A 257 -19.53 -12.65 4.65
C GLU A 257 -18.76 -13.78 5.34
N SER A 258 -17.46 -13.83 5.15
CA SER A 258 -16.53 -14.74 5.80
C SER A 258 -15.11 -14.21 5.75
N SER A 259 -14.21 -14.77 6.53
CA SER A 259 -12.79 -14.40 6.53
C SER A 259 -12.16 -14.65 5.17
N GLU A 260 -12.45 -15.79 4.55
CA GLU A 260 -11.96 -16.12 3.20
C GLU A 260 -12.45 -15.14 2.14
N LYS A 261 -13.77 -14.87 2.11
CA LYS A 261 -14.35 -13.93 1.13
C LYS A 261 -13.81 -12.52 1.33
N THR A 262 -13.61 -12.09 2.57
CA THR A 262 -13.02 -10.80 2.91
C THR A 262 -11.59 -10.70 2.39
N ASP A 263 -10.75 -11.70 2.64
CA ASP A 263 -9.36 -11.70 2.16
C ASP A 263 -9.28 -11.76 0.62
N ARG A 264 -10.20 -12.47 -0.04
CA ARG A 264 -10.33 -12.46 -1.52
C ARG A 264 -10.72 -11.09 -2.05
N PHE A 265 -11.70 -10.42 -1.44
CA PHE A 265 -12.07 -9.05 -1.80
C PHE A 265 -10.86 -8.09 -1.65
N LEU A 266 -10.13 -8.18 -0.55
CA LEU A 266 -8.97 -7.33 -0.30
C LEU A 266 -7.79 -7.63 -1.27
N PHE A 267 -7.68 -8.86 -1.74
CA PHE A 267 -6.78 -9.20 -2.84
C PHE A 267 -7.24 -8.55 -4.15
N ASP A 268 -8.52 -8.69 -4.51
CA ASP A 268 -9.12 -8.07 -5.69
C ASP A 268 -8.99 -6.56 -5.68
N TRP A 269 -9.12 -5.94 -4.50
CA TRP A 269 -8.90 -4.51 -4.29
C TRP A 269 -7.47 -4.10 -4.68
N ARG A 270 -6.45 -4.71 -4.11
CA ARG A 270 -5.05 -4.42 -4.44
C ARG A 270 -4.72 -4.73 -5.89
N LYS A 271 -5.22 -5.85 -6.40
CA LYS A 271 -5.04 -6.22 -7.80
C LYS A 271 -5.66 -5.17 -8.75
N THR A 272 -6.81 -4.60 -8.39
CA THR A 272 -7.43 -3.52 -9.18
C THR A 272 -6.53 -2.28 -9.21
N ILE A 273 -5.97 -1.87 -8.07
CA ILE A 273 -5.04 -0.75 -8.00
C ILE A 273 -3.82 -1.01 -8.90
N GLY A 274 -3.20 -2.18 -8.78
CA GLY A 274 -2.05 -2.56 -9.59
C GLY A 274 -2.34 -2.55 -11.09
N GLU A 275 -3.46 -3.10 -11.53
CA GLU A 275 -3.89 -3.10 -12.93
C GLU A 275 -4.21 -1.70 -13.46
N LEU A 276 -4.74 -0.80 -12.60
CA LEU A 276 -4.97 0.59 -12.99
C LEU A 276 -3.64 1.33 -13.21
N ILE A 277 -2.66 1.15 -12.34
CA ILE A 277 -1.31 1.72 -12.51
C ILE A 277 -0.66 1.16 -13.78
N GLU A 278 -0.71 -0.14 -13.99
CA GLU A 278 -0.20 -0.81 -15.18
C GLU A 278 -0.77 -0.21 -16.47
N GLN A 279 -2.09 -0.12 -16.56
CA GLN A 279 -2.78 0.26 -17.79
C GLN A 279 -2.83 1.77 -18.00
N ASN A 280 -3.15 2.52 -16.94
CA ASN A 280 -3.41 3.95 -17.05
C ASN A 280 -2.15 4.81 -16.96
N LEU A 281 -1.04 4.29 -16.39
CA LEU A 281 0.24 4.96 -16.41
C LEU A 281 1.15 4.36 -17.50
N TYR A 282 1.63 3.14 -17.30
CA TYR A 282 2.72 2.58 -18.11
C TYR A 282 2.30 2.29 -19.55
N ARG A 283 1.24 1.52 -19.74
CA ARG A 283 0.72 1.22 -21.08
C ARG A 283 0.36 2.49 -21.83
N GLN A 284 -0.37 3.42 -21.18
CA GLN A 284 -0.82 4.64 -21.81
C GLN A 284 0.36 5.53 -22.25
N ILE A 285 1.41 5.64 -21.43
CA ILE A 285 2.62 6.38 -21.83
C ILE A 285 3.33 5.66 -22.98
N ALA A 286 3.46 4.33 -22.92
CA ALA A 286 4.06 3.56 -24.00
C ALA A 286 3.31 3.76 -25.33
N ASP A 287 1.99 3.67 -25.33
CA ASP A 287 1.14 3.89 -26.50
C ASP A 287 1.28 5.34 -27.03
N THR A 288 1.38 6.31 -26.14
CA THR A 288 1.58 7.72 -26.46
C THR A 288 2.94 7.96 -27.13
N MET A 289 4.00 7.28 -26.67
CA MET A 289 5.34 7.38 -27.29
C MET A 289 5.38 6.64 -28.63
N LYS A 290 4.84 5.45 -28.72
CA LYS A 290 4.74 4.68 -29.95
C LYS A 290 4.05 5.45 -31.08
N ALA A 291 2.99 6.18 -30.76
CA ALA A 291 2.27 7.04 -31.72
C ALA A 291 3.14 8.21 -32.25
N ARG A 292 4.33 8.45 -31.67
CA ARG A 292 5.31 9.48 -32.09
C ARG A 292 6.62 8.90 -32.63
N ASP A 293 6.62 7.61 -32.99
CA ASP A 293 7.82 6.87 -33.36
C ASP A 293 8.93 6.91 -32.29
N MET A 294 8.53 6.98 -31.01
CA MET A 294 9.43 6.98 -29.87
C MET A 294 9.32 5.67 -29.09
N GLY A 295 10.45 5.26 -28.51
CA GLY A 295 10.54 4.16 -27.56
C GLY A 295 10.43 4.62 -26.12
N THR A 296 10.49 3.65 -25.21
CA THR A 296 10.40 3.87 -23.76
C THR A 296 11.42 3.02 -23.02
N TYR A 297 11.97 3.57 -21.95
CA TYR A 297 12.72 2.85 -20.92
C TYR A 297 11.88 2.89 -19.63
N PHE A 298 11.47 1.74 -19.11
CA PHE A 298 10.68 1.70 -17.90
C PHE A 298 11.39 0.94 -16.79
N GLN A 299 11.63 1.64 -15.70
CA GLN A 299 11.74 1.02 -14.39
C GLN A 299 10.34 0.83 -13.79
N SER A 300 10.21 -0.18 -12.91
CA SER A 300 9.02 -0.34 -12.07
C SER A 300 9.28 0.30 -10.70
N HIS A 301 9.21 -0.47 -9.66
CA HIS A 301 9.70 -0.11 -8.34
C HIS A 301 11.10 -0.71 -8.15
N GLU A 302 11.88 -0.09 -7.31
CA GLU A 302 13.07 -0.76 -6.80
C GLU A 302 12.68 -1.80 -5.75
N SER A 303 13.39 -2.92 -5.70
CA SER A 303 13.27 -3.89 -4.62
C SER A 303 13.31 -3.20 -3.25
N CYS A 304 12.47 -3.64 -2.34
CA CYS A 304 12.31 -3.08 -1.01
C CYS A 304 11.58 -1.74 -0.93
N ARG A 305 11.01 -1.22 -2.02
CA ARG A 305 10.11 -0.06 -1.99
C ARG A 305 8.65 -0.50 -2.03
N VAL A 306 7.81 0.37 -1.50
CA VAL A 306 6.36 0.15 -1.52
C VAL A 306 5.82 0.36 -2.93
N TYR A 307 5.13 -0.65 -3.44
CA TYR A 307 4.55 -0.65 -4.78
C TYR A 307 3.32 -1.56 -4.86
N GLU A 308 2.32 -1.15 -5.60
CA GLU A 308 1.03 -1.84 -5.68
C GLU A 308 0.84 -2.60 -6.99
N ALA A 309 1.70 -2.39 -7.99
CA ALA A 309 1.61 -3.05 -9.28
C ALA A 309 2.63 -4.20 -9.41
N ASP A 310 2.43 -5.06 -10.40
CA ASP A 310 3.38 -6.10 -10.78
C ASP A 310 4.50 -5.49 -11.65
N GLY A 311 5.75 -5.58 -11.18
CA GLY A 311 6.91 -5.00 -11.86
C GLY A 311 7.13 -5.54 -13.25
N MET A 312 6.89 -6.83 -13.47
CA MET A 312 6.99 -7.44 -14.81
C MET A 312 5.85 -6.98 -15.72
N ALA A 313 4.63 -6.90 -15.18
CA ALA A 313 3.46 -6.46 -15.93
C ALA A 313 3.60 -5.01 -16.41
N VAL A 314 4.18 -4.11 -15.63
CA VAL A 314 4.38 -2.72 -16.08
C VAL A 314 5.50 -2.59 -17.10
N LYS A 315 6.59 -3.34 -16.94
CA LYS A 315 7.75 -3.29 -17.85
C LYS A 315 7.49 -3.93 -19.22
N GLN A 316 6.46 -4.79 -19.35
CA GLN A 316 6.14 -5.43 -20.64
C GLN A 316 5.81 -4.41 -21.75
N TYR A 317 5.34 -3.22 -21.39
CA TYR A 317 4.99 -2.16 -22.36
C TYR A 317 6.20 -1.33 -22.80
N SER A 318 7.33 -1.44 -22.11
CA SER A 318 8.53 -0.69 -22.49
C SER A 318 9.15 -1.22 -23.77
N THR A 319 9.81 -0.35 -24.53
CA THR A 319 10.69 -0.79 -25.64
C THR A 319 11.93 -1.46 -25.07
N ILE A 320 12.44 -0.98 -23.96
CA ILE A 320 13.63 -1.49 -23.26
C ILE A 320 13.30 -1.58 -21.77
N PRO A 321 13.07 -2.78 -21.23
CA PRO A 321 12.92 -2.98 -19.79
C PRO A 321 14.17 -2.52 -19.05
N MET A 322 13.99 -1.77 -17.95
CA MET A 322 15.10 -1.20 -17.19
C MET A 322 15.00 -1.57 -15.71
N GLY A 323 16.14 -1.79 -15.07
CA GLY A 323 16.26 -2.02 -13.64
C GLY A 323 17.42 -1.26 -13.02
N ALA A 324 17.44 -1.13 -11.71
CA ALA A 324 18.55 -0.52 -11.00
C ALA A 324 19.68 -1.54 -10.76
N MET A 325 20.93 -1.16 -11.02
CA MET A 325 22.13 -1.93 -10.76
C MET A 325 23.23 -1.04 -10.19
N TRP A 326 23.10 -0.67 -8.93
CA TRP A 326 24.09 0.19 -8.26
C TRP A 326 25.30 -0.60 -7.82
N ALA A 327 26.50 -0.05 -8.00
CA ALA A 327 27.76 -0.74 -7.82
C ALA A 327 28.12 -1.08 -6.37
N SER A 328 27.52 -0.44 -5.40
CA SER A 328 27.89 -0.57 -3.97
C SER A 328 26.69 -0.70 -3.05
N GLU A 329 25.88 -1.74 -3.25
CA GLU A 329 24.95 -2.07 -2.18
C GLU A 329 25.64 -2.88 -1.09
N PRO A 330 25.63 -2.42 0.16
CA PRO A 330 26.09 -3.24 1.27
C PRO A 330 25.25 -4.53 1.32
N VAL A 331 25.88 -5.64 1.66
CA VAL A 331 25.31 -6.98 1.90
C VAL A 331 24.01 -6.95 2.78
N MET A 332 23.69 -5.83 3.39
CA MET A 332 22.58 -5.60 4.31
C MET A 332 21.18 -5.55 3.65
N HIS A 333 21.08 -5.62 2.33
CA HIS A 333 19.82 -5.72 1.57
C HIS A 333 19.62 -7.08 0.90
N MET A 334 20.32 -8.09 1.40
CA MET A 334 20.08 -9.46 0.93
C MET A 334 18.72 -9.92 1.44
N ASN A 335 17.91 -10.42 0.52
CA ASN A 335 16.70 -11.18 0.89
C ASN A 335 17.12 -12.53 1.48
N ASP A 336 16.17 -13.33 1.96
CA ASP A 336 16.39 -14.66 2.54
C ASP A 336 17.10 -15.65 1.58
N ARG A 337 17.19 -15.31 0.29
CA ARG A 337 17.89 -16.09 -0.75
C ARG A 337 19.33 -15.61 -0.99
N GLY A 338 19.81 -14.65 -0.23
CA GLY A 338 21.15 -14.09 -0.38
C GLY A 338 21.32 -13.14 -1.59
N GLU A 339 20.22 -12.64 -2.14
CA GLU A 339 20.23 -11.71 -3.27
C GLU A 339 20.10 -10.27 -2.78
N THR A 340 20.84 -9.35 -3.38
CA THR A 340 20.61 -7.93 -3.18
C THR A 340 19.33 -7.50 -3.90
N GLY A 341 18.65 -6.46 -3.41
CA GLY A 341 17.46 -5.93 -4.07
C GLY A 341 17.71 -5.55 -5.53
N LYS A 342 18.89 -5.05 -5.83
CA LYS A 342 19.28 -4.64 -7.20
C LYS A 342 19.48 -5.82 -8.16
N GLN A 343 19.91 -6.97 -7.67
CA GLN A 343 19.93 -8.20 -8.48
C GLN A 343 18.50 -8.64 -8.84
N GLY A 344 17.54 -8.46 -7.95
CA GLY A 344 16.12 -8.70 -8.22
C GLY A 344 15.60 -7.84 -9.36
N ASP A 345 15.89 -6.54 -9.35
CA ASP A 345 15.43 -5.59 -10.37
C ASP A 345 15.98 -5.92 -11.76
N ILE A 346 17.27 -6.28 -11.86
CA ILE A 346 17.88 -6.67 -13.14
C ILE A 346 17.32 -8.01 -13.64
N ARG A 347 17.12 -8.99 -12.76
CA ARG A 347 16.50 -10.28 -13.12
C ARG A 347 15.07 -10.10 -13.59
N GLU A 348 14.29 -9.25 -12.94
CA GLU A 348 12.94 -8.91 -13.36
C GLU A 348 12.95 -8.34 -14.78
N SER A 349 13.80 -7.35 -15.06
CA SER A 349 13.92 -6.72 -16.38
C SER A 349 14.40 -7.71 -17.45
N ALA A 350 15.35 -8.58 -17.13
CA ALA A 350 15.81 -9.64 -18.02
C ALA A 350 14.71 -10.68 -18.29
N SER A 351 13.92 -11.03 -17.28
CA SER A 351 12.77 -11.94 -17.43
C SER A 351 11.72 -11.35 -18.36
N VAL A 352 11.40 -10.06 -18.20
CA VAL A 352 10.49 -9.34 -19.12
C VAL A 352 11.03 -9.39 -20.55
N ALA A 353 12.32 -9.10 -20.75
CA ALA A 353 12.93 -9.14 -22.07
C ALA A 353 12.79 -10.52 -22.71
N HIS A 354 13.05 -11.58 -21.98
CA HIS A 354 12.93 -12.95 -22.50
C HIS A 354 11.48 -13.36 -22.80
N ILE A 355 10.53 -13.01 -21.90
CA ILE A 355 9.13 -13.43 -22.02
C ILE A 355 8.44 -12.68 -23.17
N TYR A 356 8.71 -11.38 -23.31
CA TYR A 356 8.02 -10.51 -24.26
C TYR A 356 8.83 -10.23 -25.53
N GLY A 357 10.01 -10.85 -25.70
CA GLY A 357 10.79 -10.81 -26.93
C GLY A 357 11.58 -9.50 -27.14
N HIS A 358 12.03 -8.84 -26.07
CA HIS A 358 12.91 -7.68 -26.18
C HIS A 358 14.37 -8.11 -26.32
N ASN A 359 15.14 -7.41 -27.16
CA ASN A 359 16.55 -7.73 -27.41
C ASN A 359 17.50 -7.02 -26.45
N LEU A 360 17.03 -6.00 -25.74
CA LEU A 360 17.85 -5.14 -24.89
C LEU A 360 17.21 -5.02 -23.50
N VAL A 361 18.09 -4.92 -22.51
CA VAL A 361 17.75 -4.55 -21.13
C VAL A 361 18.64 -3.38 -20.75
N ALA A 362 18.06 -2.35 -20.14
CA ALA A 362 18.80 -1.22 -19.61
C ALA A 362 19.02 -1.37 -18.10
N ALA A 363 20.03 -0.68 -17.60
CA ALA A 363 20.30 -0.59 -16.17
C ALA A 363 20.65 0.84 -15.78
N GLU A 364 20.03 1.32 -14.72
CA GLU A 364 20.53 2.44 -13.95
C GLU A 364 21.73 1.97 -13.16
N SER A 365 22.93 2.36 -13.58
CA SER A 365 24.18 1.84 -13.02
C SER A 365 25.06 2.94 -12.48
N LEU A 366 25.90 2.60 -11.50
CA LEU A 366 26.95 3.47 -10.98
C LEU A 366 26.42 4.79 -10.36
N THR A 367 25.17 4.85 -10.01
CA THR A 367 24.50 6.04 -9.47
C THR A 367 24.94 6.38 -8.03
N TYR A 368 25.55 5.44 -7.33
CA TYR A 368 26.00 5.61 -5.96
C TYR A 368 27.51 5.39 -5.88
N ASN A 369 28.27 6.43 -6.18
CA ASN A 369 29.70 6.49 -5.95
C ASN A 369 30.01 7.82 -5.27
N GLY A 370 29.92 7.84 -3.96
CA GLY A 370 30.38 8.96 -3.16
C GLY A 370 31.64 8.62 -2.42
#